data_ba979195f10128674977ed72c9037ea0
#
_entry.id   ba979195f10128674977ed72c9037ea0
#
_cell.length_a   1.000
_cell.length_b   1.000
_cell.length_c   1.000
_cell.angle_alpha   90.00
_cell.angle_beta   90.00
_cell.angle_gamma   90.00
#
_symmetry.space_group_name_H-M   'P 1'
#
loop_
_entity.id
_entity.type
_entity.pdbx_description
1 polymer ?
#
loop_
_entity_poly.entity_id
_entity_poly.type
_entity_poly.pdbx_seq_one_letter_code
_entity_poly.pdbx_strand_id
1 'polypeptide(L)'
;VVTPVFGGYDLVRPAPAQTVDVDWVAVTDDPGLEVPAPWRRRVTDALHPRNPRMDAVRVRTSPTEWAPDARWVVSIDANMRIDSPSFAADMVAAAPSGLGAFAHPRRDCLYAEAEMSAVEAPRKWGPVDLAAQADAYRHEGHPERWGLWAGGVIVADTTDDTVLAVLADWYRECLAHRSAQSQVSFPVACRRHGIRPDTIPTGRRLGSPWLTIQTHIGRT
;
A
#
# COMPACT_ATOMS: atom_id res chain seq x y z
N VAL A 1 12.61 4.07 -0.29
CA VAL A 1 11.18 4.36 -0.51
C VAL A 1 10.79 3.90 -1.91
N VAL A 2 9.67 3.20 -2.03
CA VAL A 2 9.18 2.64 -3.29
C VAL A 2 7.79 3.20 -3.61
N THR A 3 7.54 3.58 -4.87
CA THR A 3 6.22 4.01 -5.35
C THR A 3 5.85 3.28 -6.64
N PRO A 4 4.66 2.65 -6.71
CA PRO A 4 4.15 2.03 -7.94
C PRO A 4 3.40 3.06 -8.80
N VAL A 5 3.69 3.07 -10.11
CA VAL A 5 2.98 3.90 -11.11
C VAL A 5 2.70 3.05 -12.34
N PHE A 6 1.50 2.51 -12.45
CA PHE A 6 1.09 1.65 -13.56
C PHE A 6 -0.09 2.20 -14.32
N GLY A 7 -0.17 1.88 -15.63
CA GLY A 7 -1.30 2.25 -16.48
C GLY A 7 -1.47 3.75 -16.70
N GLY A 8 -0.45 4.55 -16.49
CA GLY A 8 -0.51 6.01 -16.65
C GLY A 8 -1.46 6.72 -15.67
N TYR A 9 -1.73 6.10 -14.52
CA TYR A 9 -2.75 6.57 -13.58
C TYR A 9 -2.30 7.78 -12.74
N ASP A 10 -0.99 7.93 -12.52
CA ASP A 10 -0.43 9.00 -11.70
C ASP A 10 0.94 9.46 -12.19
N LEU A 11 1.47 10.51 -11.56
CA LEU A 11 2.82 11.00 -11.73
C LEU A 11 3.58 10.87 -10.42
N VAL A 12 4.88 10.58 -10.52
CA VAL A 12 5.78 10.63 -9.37
C VAL A 12 5.96 12.07 -8.92
N ARG A 13 5.88 12.31 -7.62
CA ARG A 13 6.03 13.65 -7.04
C ARG A 13 7.46 13.85 -6.54
N PRO A 14 8.02 15.06 -6.65
CA PRO A 14 9.31 15.38 -6.03
C PRO A 14 9.26 15.07 -4.53
N ALA A 15 10.39 14.64 -3.98
CA ALA A 15 10.56 14.44 -2.55
C ALA A 15 11.70 15.30 -2.02
N PRO A 16 11.62 15.82 -0.78
CA PRO A 16 12.70 16.59 -0.17
C PRO A 16 13.87 15.66 0.20
N ALA A 17 15.07 16.22 0.30
CA ALA A 17 16.20 15.53 0.91
C ALA A 17 15.80 15.04 2.30
N GLN A 18 16.16 13.81 2.63
CA GLN A 18 15.84 13.20 3.91
C GLN A 18 16.98 13.36 4.92
N THR A 19 16.65 13.23 6.20
CA THR A 19 17.62 13.24 7.30
C THR A 19 18.45 11.96 7.42
N VAL A 20 18.07 10.93 6.65
CA VAL A 20 18.78 9.65 6.54
C VAL A 20 18.97 9.32 5.05
N ASP A 21 19.92 8.43 4.75
CA ASP A 21 20.12 7.96 3.39
C ASP A 21 18.91 7.15 2.91
N VAL A 22 18.41 7.48 1.73
CA VAL A 22 17.22 6.89 1.15
C VAL A 22 17.42 6.59 -0.33
N ASP A 23 17.20 5.33 -0.69
CA ASP A 23 17.00 4.94 -2.08
C ASP A 23 15.54 5.18 -2.49
N TRP A 24 15.37 5.81 -3.66
CA TRP A 24 14.08 6.19 -4.21
C TRP A 24 13.79 5.43 -5.49
N VAL A 25 12.77 4.59 -5.48
CA VAL A 25 12.44 3.73 -6.62
C VAL A 25 10.99 3.96 -7.06
N ALA A 26 10.80 4.40 -8.29
CA ALA A 26 9.51 4.44 -8.96
C ALA A 26 9.40 3.24 -9.90
N VAL A 27 8.51 2.31 -9.58
CA VAL A 27 8.27 1.09 -10.37
C VAL A 27 7.10 1.32 -11.32
N THR A 28 7.30 1.08 -12.61
CA THR A 28 6.32 1.41 -13.65
C THR A 28 6.36 0.44 -14.83
N ASP A 29 5.26 0.35 -15.56
CA ASP A 29 5.14 -0.29 -16.87
C ASP A 29 5.45 0.67 -18.04
N ASP A 30 5.63 1.97 -17.75
CA ASP A 30 5.90 2.98 -18.77
C ASP A 30 7.39 3.37 -18.82
N PRO A 31 8.13 2.97 -19.88
CA PRO A 31 9.52 3.38 -20.05
C PRO A 31 9.69 4.87 -20.32
N GLY A 32 8.62 5.58 -20.67
CA GLY A 32 8.60 7.03 -20.89
C GLY A 32 8.23 7.85 -19.66
N LEU A 33 7.85 7.21 -18.54
CA LEU A 33 7.46 7.95 -17.34
C LEU A 33 8.60 8.86 -16.86
N GLU A 34 8.33 10.15 -16.81
CA GLU A 34 9.24 11.12 -16.21
C GLU A 34 9.19 11.01 -14.68
N VAL A 35 10.35 10.86 -14.07
CA VAL A 35 10.49 10.84 -12.62
C VAL A 35 11.40 11.98 -12.16
N PRO A 36 10.92 12.83 -11.25
CA PRO A 36 11.75 13.91 -10.71
C PRO A 36 12.82 13.36 -9.75
N ALA A 37 13.93 14.05 -9.62
CA ALA A 37 14.88 13.73 -8.57
C ALA A 37 14.20 13.82 -7.19
N PRO A 38 14.57 12.93 -6.23
CA PRO A 38 15.65 11.95 -6.26
C PRO A 38 15.25 10.56 -6.79
N TRP A 39 14.05 10.39 -7.33
CA TRP A 39 13.53 9.10 -7.76
C TRP A 39 14.32 8.50 -8.93
N ARG A 40 14.52 7.19 -8.89
CA ARG A 40 15.03 6.39 -9.99
C ARG A 40 13.89 5.54 -10.56
N ARG A 41 13.70 5.56 -11.88
CA ARG A 41 12.72 4.75 -12.56
C ARG A 41 13.22 3.31 -12.69
N ARG A 42 12.36 2.35 -12.34
CA ARG A 42 12.52 0.93 -12.60
C ARG A 42 11.36 0.43 -13.43
N VAL A 43 11.64 0.07 -14.68
CA VAL A 43 10.62 -0.44 -15.61
C VAL A 43 10.45 -1.94 -15.40
N THR A 44 9.21 -2.40 -15.40
CA THR A 44 8.83 -3.83 -15.37
C THR A 44 7.58 -4.05 -16.20
N ASP A 45 7.38 -5.27 -16.66
CA ASP A 45 6.14 -5.64 -17.35
C ASP A 45 4.96 -5.63 -16.38
N ALA A 46 3.82 -5.11 -16.85
CA ALA A 46 2.56 -5.22 -16.14
C ALA A 46 2.06 -6.68 -16.20
N LEU A 47 1.90 -7.33 -15.05
CA LEU A 47 1.30 -8.66 -14.96
C LEU A 47 -0.22 -8.61 -15.05
N HIS A 48 -0.80 -7.46 -14.74
CA HIS A 48 -2.24 -7.23 -14.70
C HIS A 48 -2.63 -6.03 -15.59
N PRO A 49 -2.38 -6.06 -16.91
CA PRO A 49 -2.55 -4.88 -17.78
C PRO A 49 -3.99 -4.36 -17.83
N ARG A 50 -4.97 -5.19 -17.45
CA ARG A 50 -6.38 -4.79 -17.32
C ARG A 50 -6.74 -4.29 -15.91
N ASN A 51 -5.82 -4.38 -14.95
CA ASN A 51 -5.99 -3.92 -13.59
C ASN A 51 -4.68 -3.38 -13.00
N PRO A 52 -4.24 -2.19 -13.42
CA PRO A 52 -2.96 -1.59 -12.98
C PRO A 52 -2.83 -1.44 -11.46
N ARG A 53 -3.97 -1.36 -10.75
CA ARG A 53 -3.97 -1.34 -9.28
C ARG A 53 -3.46 -2.65 -8.68
N MET A 54 -3.67 -3.78 -9.34
CA MET A 54 -3.14 -5.06 -8.89
C MET A 54 -1.62 -5.11 -9.03
N ASP A 55 -1.04 -4.50 -10.08
CA ASP A 55 0.41 -4.34 -10.18
C ASP A 55 0.96 -3.41 -9.09
N ALA A 56 0.23 -2.37 -8.72
CA ALA A 56 0.59 -1.54 -7.58
C ALA A 56 0.56 -2.31 -6.24
N VAL A 57 -0.41 -3.23 -6.07
CA VAL A 57 -0.44 -4.14 -4.91
C VAL A 57 0.78 -5.07 -4.95
N ARG A 58 1.11 -5.66 -6.09
CA ARG A 58 2.32 -6.51 -6.25
C ARG A 58 3.58 -5.78 -5.80
N VAL A 59 3.79 -4.56 -6.27
CA VAL A 59 4.97 -3.77 -5.87
C VAL A 59 5.03 -3.57 -4.37
N ARG A 60 3.92 -3.21 -3.76
CA ARG A 60 3.82 -2.97 -2.31
C ARG A 60 4.11 -4.23 -1.48
N THR A 61 3.73 -5.39 -2.00
CA THR A 61 3.83 -6.66 -1.28
C THR A 61 5.09 -7.47 -1.60
N SER A 62 5.94 -6.99 -2.52
CA SER A 62 7.19 -7.64 -2.89
C SER A 62 8.39 -6.69 -2.72
N PRO A 63 8.63 -6.13 -1.51
CA PRO A 63 9.61 -5.07 -1.30
C PRO A 63 11.04 -5.49 -1.67
N THR A 64 11.42 -6.74 -1.45
CA THR A 64 12.75 -7.29 -1.77
C THR A 64 13.01 -7.39 -3.27
N GLU A 65 11.99 -7.47 -4.10
CA GLU A 65 12.12 -7.43 -5.56
C GLU A 65 12.60 -6.04 -6.03
N TRP A 66 12.16 -4.99 -5.36
CA TRP A 66 12.39 -3.61 -5.79
C TRP A 66 13.54 -2.91 -5.09
N ALA A 67 13.85 -3.33 -3.87
CA ALA A 67 14.92 -2.82 -3.04
C ALA A 67 15.60 -3.98 -2.28
N PRO A 68 16.34 -4.87 -2.97
CA PRO A 68 16.86 -6.13 -2.40
C PRO A 68 17.86 -5.91 -1.26
N ASP A 69 18.58 -4.80 -1.27
CA ASP A 69 19.62 -4.50 -0.28
C ASP A 69 19.12 -3.63 0.88
N ALA A 70 17.86 -3.21 0.83
CA ALA A 70 17.30 -2.35 1.86
C ALA A 70 16.68 -3.17 2.99
N ARG A 71 17.11 -2.92 4.23
CA ARG A 71 16.45 -3.51 5.40
C ARG A 71 15.02 -2.97 5.56
N TRP A 72 14.80 -1.70 5.38
CA TRP A 72 13.50 -1.08 5.52
C TRP A 72 12.98 -0.58 4.19
N VAL A 73 11.76 -0.95 3.86
CA VAL A 73 11.07 -0.44 2.68
C VAL A 73 9.80 0.28 3.09
N VAL A 74 9.68 1.53 2.68
CA VAL A 74 8.45 2.32 2.79
C VAL A 74 7.82 2.40 1.41
N SER A 75 6.70 1.72 1.21
CA SER A 75 5.90 1.83 -0.01
C SER A 75 4.87 2.93 0.14
N ILE A 76 4.77 3.83 -0.86
CA ILE A 76 3.80 4.92 -0.87
C ILE A 76 3.02 4.97 -2.17
N ASP A 77 1.77 5.42 -2.14
CA ASP A 77 1.00 5.69 -3.36
C ASP A 77 1.55 6.91 -4.10
N ALA A 78 1.59 6.87 -5.43
CA ALA A 78 2.20 7.91 -6.26
C ALA A 78 1.51 9.29 -6.15
N ASN A 79 0.21 9.31 -5.77
CA ASN A 79 -0.50 10.56 -5.49
C ASN A 79 -0.15 11.18 -4.14
N MET A 80 0.76 10.60 -3.37
CA MET A 80 1.24 11.16 -2.11
C MET A 80 2.54 11.94 -2.34
N ARG A 81 2.52 13.22 -2.02
CA ARG A 81 3.73 14.06 -2.01
C ARG A 81 4.31 14.05 -0.62
N ILE A 82 5.57 13.69 -0.50
CA ILE A 82 6.32 13.77 0.76
C ILE A 82 6.71 15.24 0.99
N ASP A 83 6.35 15.76 2.16
CA ASP A 83 6.61 17.16 2.53
C ASP A 83 7.67 17.28 3.62
N SER A 84 7.88 16.22 4.42
CA SER A 84 8.83 16.23 5.55
C SER A 84 10.19 15.65 5.19
N PRO A 85 11.29 16.31 5.58
CA PRO A 85 12.63 15.75 5.45
C PRO A 85 12.93 14.60 6.42
N SER A 86 12.11 14.38 7.44
CA SER A 86 12.23 13.26 8.36
C SER A 86 11.33 12.07 8.02
N PHE A 87 10.58 12.13 6.91
CA PHE A 87 9.57 11.12 6.57
C PHE A 87 10.09 9.68 6.67
N ALA A 88 11.23 9.37 6.04
CA ALA A 88 11.74 8.01 6.03
C ALA A 88 12.13 7.52 7.43
N ALA A 89 12.83 8.35 8.20
CA ALA A 89 13.22 8.04 9.57
C ALA A 89 12.01 7.86 10.49
N ASP A 90 11.03 8.77 10.40
CA ASP A 90 9.83 8.73 11.23
C ASP A 90 8.96 7.52 10.90
N MET A 91 8.85 7.12 9.63
CA MET A 91 8.10 5.93 9.24
C MET A 91 8.73 4.66 9.83
N VAL A 92 10.05 4.52 9.74
CA VAL A 92 10.76 3.38 10.35
C VAL A 92 10.60 3.39 11.88
N ALA A 93 10.76 4.54 12.51
CA ALA A 93 10.59 4.67 13.97
C ALA A 93 9.16 4.36 14.44
N ALA A 94 8.16 4.60 13.59
CA ALA A 94 6.75 4.32 13.88
C ALA A 94 6.34 2.86 13.65
N ALA A 95 7.25 1.99 13.17
CA ALA A 95 7.00 0.59 12.89
C ALA A 95 7.92 -0.37 13.68
N PRO A 96 7.98 -0.29 15.02
CA PRO A 96 8.89 -1.09 15.83
C PRO A 96 8.62 -2.61 15.75
N SER A 97 7.42 -3.04 15.35
CA SER A 97 7.09 -4.45 15.11
C SER A 97 7.57 -4.99 13.76
N GLY A 98 8.25 -4.18 12.95
CA GLY A 98 8.66 -4.55 11.60
C GLY A 98 7.63 -4.27 10.50
N LEU A 99 6.36 -4.08 10.85
CA LEU A 99 5.27 -3.80 9.90
C LEU A 99 4.44 -2.62 10.39
N GLY A 100 4.38 -1.55 9.61
CA GLY A 100 3.61 -0.36 9.94
C GLY A 100 2.70 0.10 8.80
N ALA A 101 1.55 0.67 9.15
CA ALA A 101 0.64 1.26 8.18
C ALA A 101 -0.18 2.40 8.80
N PHE A 102 -0.66 3.31 7.97
CA PHE A 102 -1.53 4.37 8.43
C PHE A 102 -2.88 3.83 8.88
N ALA A 103 -3.39 4.37 10.00
CA ALA A 103 -4.77 4.12 10.41
C ALA A 103 -5.74 4.46 9.26
N HIS A 104 -6.75 3.62 9.03
CA HIS A 104 -7.78 3.98 8.08
C HIS A 104 -8.58 5.20 8.62
N PRO A 105 -8.74 6.28 7.82
CA PRO A 105 -9.19 7.58 8.35
C PRO A 105 -10.66 7.63 8.78
N ARG A 106 -11.46 6.62 8.43
CA ARG A 106 -12.91 6.61 8.63
C ARG A 106 -13.46 5.34 9.26
N ARG A 107 -12.74 4.23 9.19
CA ARG A 107 -13.24 2.89 9.60
C ARG A 107 -12.18 2.08 10.32
N ASP A 108 -12.61 1.15 11.13
CA ASP A 108 -11.77 0.23 11.91
C ASP A 108 -12.08 -1.25 11.66
N CYS A 109 -12.94 -1.52 10.66
CA CYS A 109 -13.48 -2.84 10.37
C CYS A 109 -13.44 -3.12 8.86
N LEU A 110 -12.84 -4.26 8.47
CA LEU A 110 -12.77 -4.67 7.07
C LEU A 110 -14.16 -4.91 6.45
N TYR A 111 -15.12 -5.38 7.24
CA TYR A 111 -16.50 -5.62 6.77
C TYR A 111 -17.20 -4.34 6.38
N ALA A 112 -17.08 -3.31 7.22
CA ALA A 112 -17.59 -1.97 6.92
C ALA A 112 -16.85 -1.34 5.72
N GLU A 113 -15.56 -1.63 5.54
CA GLU A 113 -14.81 -1.17 4.36
C GLU A 113 -15.28 -1.88 3.09
N ALA A 114 -15.49 -3.20 3.13
CA ALA A 114 -15.99 -3.97 1.99
C ALA A 114 -17.37 -3.47 1.54
N GLU A 115 -18.30 -3.28 2.48
CA GLU A 115 -19.64 -2.75 2.22
C GLU A 115 -19.57 -1.34 1.58
N MET A 116 -18.83 -0.42 2.19
CA MET A 116 -18.74 0.96 1.71
C MET A 116 -17.99 1.07 0.39
N SER A 117 -16.95 0.26 0.17
CA SER A 117 -16.22 0.25 -1.10
C SER A 117 -17.10 -0.25 -2.25
N ALA A 118 -17.98 -1.21 -2.00
CA ALA A 118 -18.94 -1.69 -3.00
C ALA A 118 -19.94 -0.61 -3.40
N VAL A 119 -20.33 0.27 -2.49
CA VAL A 119 -21.30 1.35 -2.72
C VAL A 119 -20.63 2.63 -3.24
N GLU A 120 -19.56 3.09 -2.56
CA GLU A 120 -18.92 4.38 -2.85
C GLU A 120 -18.11 4.37 -4.15
N ALA A 121 -17.52 3.24 -4.49
CA ALA A 121 -16.57 3.17 -5.60
C ALA A 121 -16.65 1.86 -6.42
N PRO A 122 -17.82 1.42 -6.85
CA PRO A 122 -17.97 0.13 -7.57
C PRO A 122 -17.15 0.11 -8.88
N ARG A 123 -17.04 1.25 -9.56
CA ARG A 123 -16.24 1.36 -10.79
C ARG A 123 -14.73 1.38 -10.55
N LYS A 124 -14.30 1.80 -9.36
CA LYS A 124 -12.89 1.89 -8.99
C LYS A 124 -12.26 0.50 -8.87
N TRP A 125 -13.01 -0.46 -8.35
CA TRP A 125 -12.49 -1.79 -8.06
C TRP A 125 -12.80 -2.81 -9.15
N GLY A 126 -13.65 -2.46 -10.11
CA GLY A 126 -14.11 -3.36 -11.17
C GLY A 126 -15.14 -4.38 -10.68
N PRO A 127 -15.35 -5.47 -11.43
CA PRO A 127 -16.33 -6.50 -11.10
C PRO A 127 -15.85 -7.42 -9.97
N VAL A 128 -15.66 -6.85 -8.77
CA VAL A 128 -15.20 -7.55 -7.57
C VAL A 128 -16.38 -7.76 -6.62
N ASP A 129 -16.57 -8.98 -6.15
CA ASP A 129 -17.56 -9.28 -5.12
C ASP A 129 -16.95 -9.11 -3.73
N LEU A 130 -16.96 -7.88 -3.24
CA LEU A 130 -16.46 -7.56 -1.90
C LEU A 130 -17.33 -8.14 -0.78
N ALA A 131 -18.61 -8.39 -1.06
CA ALA A 131 -19.49 -9.03 -0.09
C ALA A 131 -19.13 -10.51 0.10
N ALA A 132 -18.96 -11.25 -0.98
CA ALA A 132 -18.50 -12.64 -0.91
C ALA A 132 -17.10 -12.75 -0.27
N GLN A 133 -16.20 -11.81 -0.56
CA GLN A 133 -14.88 -11.74 0.10
C GLN A 133 -15.01 -11.54 1.61
N ALA A 134 -15.84 -10.60 2.04
CA ALA A 134 -16.10 -10.33 3.45
C ALA A 134 -16.73 -11.52 4.17
N ASP A 135 -17.68 -12.21 3.50
CA ASP A 135 -18.32 -13.41 4.05
C ASP A 135 -17.34 -14.58 4.19
N ALA A 136 -16.43 -14.77 3.24
CA ALA A 136 -15.35 -15.75 3.38
C ALA A 136 -14.52 -15.50 4.64
N TYR A 137 -14.16 -14.25 4.91
CA TYR A 137 -13.39 -13.89 6.11
C TYR A 137 -14.19 -14.03 7.41
N ARG A 138 -15.53 -13.84 7.39
CA ARG A 138 -16.39 -14.18 8.54
C ARG A 138 -16.38 -15.67 8.83
N HIS A 139 -16.50 -16.50 7.80
CA HIS A 139 -16.46 -17.96 7.95
C HIS A 139 -15.09 -18.44 8.46
N GLU A 140 -14.01 -17.77 8.10
CA GLU A 140 -12.68 -18.02 8.66
C GLU A 140 -12.55 -17.55 10.11
N GLY A 141 -13.52 -16.81 10.62
CA GLY A 141 -13.52 -16.29 11.99
C GLY A 141 -12.66 -15.04 12.19
N HIS A 142 -12.49 -14.21 11.17
CA HIS A 142 -11.86 -12.92 11.37
C HIS A 142 -12.78 -12.00 12.19
N PRO A 143 -12.33 -11.45 13.33
CA PRO A 143 -13.20 -10.69 14.22
C PRO A 143 -13.54 -9.33 13.64
N GLU A 144 -14.73 -8.84 13.95
CA GLU A 144 -15.09 -7.44 13.68
C GLU A 144 -14.17 -6.49 14.44
N ARG A 145 -13.91 -5.31 13.84
CA ARG A 145 -13.11 -4.23 14.45
C ARG A 145 -11.73 -4.66 14.96
N TRP A 146 -11.17 -5.69 14.31
CA TRP A 146 -9.81 -6.10 14.63
C TRP A 146 -8.77 -5.03 14.30
N GLY A 147 -9.11 -4.13 13.41
CA GLY A 147 -8.32 -3.01 12.91
C GLY A 147 -8.46 -2.90 11.40
N LEU A 148 -8.23 -1.68 10.90
CA LEU A 148 -8.19 -1.39 9.47
C LEU A 148 -7.13 -0.34 9.19
N TRP A 149 -6.33 -0.58 8.17
CA TRP A 149 -5.23 0.29 7.77
C TRP A 149 -5.39 0.76 6.34
N ALA A 150 -4.96 1.99 6.09
CA ALA A 150 -4.91 2.55 4.75
C ALA A 150 -3.66 2.02 4.02
N GLY A 151 -3.87 1.39 2.87
CA GLY A 151 -2.78 0.81 2.09
C GLY A 151 -1.89 1.81 1.35
N GLY A 152 -2.11 3.12 1.51
CA GLY A 152 -1.35 4.15 0.81
C GLY A 152 0.09 4.33 1.31
N VAL A 153 0.37 3.93 2.55
CA VAL A 153 1.74 3.84 3.10
C VAL A 153 1.87 2.54 3.86
N ILE A 154 2.86 1.75 3.51
CA ILE A 154 3.25 0.50 4.20
C ILE A 154 4.73 0.56 4.50
N VAL A 155 5.08 0.29 5.74
CA VAL A 155 6.47 0.17 6.22
C VAL A 155 6.76 -1.28 6.50
N ALA A 156 7.84 -1.82 5.97
CA ALA A 156 8.20 -3.21 6.14
C ALA A 156 9.70 -3.39 6.45
N ASP A 157 10.02 -4.14 7.49
CA ASP A 157 11.36 -4.69 7.72
C ASP A 157 11.52 -5.94 6.85
N THR A 158 12.35 -5.86 5.84
CA THR A 158 12.56 -6.93 4.85
C THR A 158 13.45 -8.05 5.39
N THR A 159 13.99 -7.91 6.58
CA THR A 159 14.77 -8.96 7.26
C THR A 159 13.90 -9.81 8.19
N ASP A 160 12.64 -9.48 8.37
CA ASP A 160 11.68 -10.26 9.15
C ASP A 160 10.84 -11.17 8.24
N ASP A 161 11.09 -12.48 8.36
CA ASP A 161 10.39 -13.50 7.55
C ASP A 161 8.87 -13.50 7.80
N THR A 162 8.42 -13.11 9.00
CA THR A 162 6.97 -13.01 9.30
C THR A 162 6.35 -11.85 8.55
N VAL A 163 7.03 -10.71 8.51
CA VAL A 163 6.59 -9.56 7.71
C VAL A 163 6.51 -9.92 6.22
N LEU A 164 7.52 -10.58 5.68
CA LEU A 164 7.51 -11.03 4.29
C LEU A 164 6.40 -12.04 4.02
N ALA A 165 6.14 -12.96 4.95
CA ALA A 165 5.02 -13.91 4.84
C ALA A 165 3.65 -13.22 4.83
N VAL A 166 3.44 -12.20 5.68
CA VAL A 166 2.24 -11.35 5.67
C VAL A 166 2.05 -10.70 4.31
N LEU A 167 3.10 -10.06 3.78
CA LEU A 167 3.01 -9.36 2.50
C LEU A 167 2.71 -10.32 1.35
N ALA A 168 3.33 -11.49 1.32
CA ALA A 168 3.06 -12.52 0.33
C ALA A 168 1.63 -13.07 0.44
N ASP A 169 1.12 -13.30 1.65
CA ASP A 169 -0.26 -13.73 1.88
C ASP A 169 -1.27 -12.66 1.46
N TRP A 170 -0.98 -11.41 1.79
CA TRP A 170 -1.79 -10.27 1.35
C TRP A 170 -1.96 -10.22 -0.16
N TYR A 171 -0.87 -10.41 -0.92
CA TYR A 171 -0.95 -10.46 -2.38
C TYR A 171 -1.76 -11.66 -2.88
N ARG A 172 -1.55 -12.85 -2.29
CA ARG A 172 -2.31 -14.07 -2.63
C ARG A 172 -3.82 -13.87 -2.42
N GLU A 173 -4.21 -13.22 -1.33
CA GLU A 173 -5.63 -12.88 -1.07
C GLU A 173 -6.19 -11.94 -2.14
N CYS A 174 -5.44 -10.91 -2.52
CA CYS A 174 -5.86 -10.01 -3.59
C CYS A 174 -6.05 -10.76 -4.92
N LEU A 175 -5.19 -11.73 -5.23
CA LEU A 175 -5.31 -12.57 -6.42
C LEU A 175 -6.50 -13.53 -6.33
N ALA A 176 -6.67 -14.23 -5.20
CA ALA A 176 -7.74 -15.19 -4.98
C ALA A 176 -9.13 -14.57 -5.14
N HIS A 177 -9.30 -13.37 -4.59
CA HIS A 177 -10.54 -12.61 -4.70
C HIS A 177 -10.60 -11.69 -5.93
N ARG A 178 -9.55 -11.66 -6.77
CA ARG A 178 -9.41 -10.74 -7.91
C ARG A 178 -9.64 -9.27 -7.53
N SER A 179 -9.30 -8.92 -6.30
CA SER A 179 -9.63 -7.64 -5.68
C SER A 179 -8.39 -6.78 -5.45
N ALA A 180 -8.30 -5.66 -6.14
CA ALA A 180 -7.33 -4.62 -5.84
C ALA A 180 -7.74 -3.72 -4.65
N GLN A 181 -8.93 -3.94 -4.04
CA GLN A 181 -9.29 -3.33 -2.76
C GLN A 181 -8.54 -4.05 -1.62
N SER A 182 -7.24 -3.88 -1.64
CA SER A 182 -6.29 -4.61 -0.81
C SER A 182 -6.42 -4.33 0.70
N GLN A 183 -7.09 -3.24 1.08
CA GLN A 183 -7.35 -2.90 2.49
C GLN A 183 -8.28 -3.92 3.19
N VAL A 184 -9.13 -4.61 2.43
CA VAL A 184 -10.02 -5.65 2.96
C VAL A 184 -9.24 -6.92 3.30
N SER A 185 -8.20 -7.25 2.52
CA SER A 185 -7.37 -8.46 2.70
C SER A 185 -6.24 -8.27 3.73
N PHE A 186 -5.69 -7.06 3.85
CA PHE A 186 -4.52 -6.80 4.67
C PHE A 186 -4.68 -7.22 6.14
N PRO A 187 -5.77 -6.86 6.85
CA PRO A 187 -5.97 -7.31 8.23
C PRO A 187 -6.02 -8.83 8.38
N VAL A 188 -6.56 -9.53 7.38
CA VAL A 188 -6.70 -10.98 7.40
C VAL A 188 -5.32 -11.64 7.28
N ALA A 189 -4.51 -11.21 6.32
CA ALA A 189 -3.14 -11.68 6.18
C ALA A 189 -2.32 -11.43 7.47
N CYS A 190 -2.43 -10.24 8.04
CA CYS A 190 -1.76 -9.92 9.30
C CYS A 190 -2.17 -10.86 10.44
N ARG A 191 -3.48 -11.09 10.60
CA ARG A 191 -4.00 -11.95 11.67
C ARG A 191 -3.57 -13.42 11.51
N ARG A 192 -3.58 -13.95 10.29
CA ARG A 192 -3.14 -15.34 10.00
C ARG A 192 -1.71 -15.60 10.44
N HIS A 193 -0.85 -14.59 10.30
CA HIS A 193 0.56 -14.66 10.70
C HIS A 193 0.83 -14.16 12.13
N GLY A 194 -0.22 -13.86 12.91
CA GLY A 194 -0.08 -13.43 14.30
C GLY A 194 0.54 -12.05 14.50
N ILE A 195 0.64 -11.25 13.44
CA ILE A 195 1.18 -9.89 13.49
C ILE A 195 0.05 -8.86 13.51
N ARG A 196 0.19 -7.82 14.32
CA ARG A 196 -0.66 -6.64 14.25
C ARG A 196 0.21 -5.47 13.82
N PRO A 197 -0.08 -4.83 12.67
CA PRO A 197 0.74 -3.72 12.21
C PRO A 197 0.76 -2.57 13.22
N ASP A 198 1.92 -1.93 13.37
CA ASP A 198 1.99 -0.66 14.08
C ASP A 198 1.12 0.37 13.37
N THR A 199 0.25 1.00 14.14
CA THR A 199 -0.71 1.95 13.59
C THR A 199 -0.11 3.36 13.61
N ILE A 200 0.25 3.85 12.43
CA ILE A 200 0.79 5.21 12.27
C ILE A 200 -0.40 6.18 12.27
N PRO A 201 -0.44 7.14 13.19
CA PRO A 201 -1.57 8.06 13.31
C PRO A 201 -1.75 8.93 12.06
N THR A 202 -3.00 9.11 11.63
CA THR A 202 -3.35 10.02 10.55
C THR A 202 -4.49 10.92 10.97
N GLY A 203 -4.54 12.14 10.40
CA GLY A 203 -5.70 13.01 10.48
C GLY A 203 -6.82 12.55 9.52
N ARG A 204 -7.90 13.33 9.48
CA ARG A 204 -8.99 13.11 8.52
C ARG A 204 -8.44 13.13 7.09
N ARG A 205 -8.94 12.22 6.23
CA ARG A 205 -8.52 12.07 4.83
C ARG A 205 -7.03 11.77 4.67
N LEU A 206 -6.43 11.01 5.61
CA LEU A 206 -5.01 10.68 5.60
C LEU A 206 -4.08 11.92 5.70
N GLY A 207 -4.59 13.06 6.18
CA GLY A 207 -3.73 14.21 6.48
C GLY A 207 -2.68 13.83 7.51
N SER A 208 -1.44 14.18 7.25
CA SER A 208 -0.31 13.86 8.12
C SER A 208 0.72 14.98 8.09
N PRO A 209 1.58 15.11 9.09
CA PRO A 209 2.65 16.11 9.07
C PRO A 209 3.76 15.77 8.04
N TRP A 210 3.74 14.54 7.49
CA TRP A 210 4.81 14.05 6.62
C TRP A 210 4.51 14.13 5.14
N LEU A 211 3.22 14.11 4.77
CA LEU A 211 2.82 14.05 3.37
C LEU A 211 1.44 14.68 3.11
N THR A 212 1.27 15.11 1.85
CA THR A 212 0.01 15.62 1.32
C THR A 212 -0.51 14.70 0.23
N ILE A 213 -1.79 14.32 0.31
CA ILE A 213 -2.47 13.56 -0.75
C ILE A 213 -2.90 14.52 -1.86
N GLN A 214 -2.46 14.21 -3.07
CA GLN A 214 -2.83 14.92 -4.28
C GLN A 214 -3.99 14.22 -4.99
N THR A 215 -4.73 14.96 -5.79
CA THR A 215 -5.71 14.37 -6.71
C THR A 215 -4.98 13.52 -7.75
N HIS A 216 -5.52 12.34 -8.06
CA HIS A 216 -5.03 11.53 -9.17
C HIS A 216 -5.10 12.32 -10.47
N ILE A 217 -4.10 12.17 -11.32
CA ILE A 217 -4.03 12.88 -12.62
C ILE A 217 -4.51 11.96 -13.75
N GLY A 218 -4.65 10.69 -13.44
CA GLY A 218 -4.90 9.63 -14.40
C GLY A 218 -6.18 9.81 -15.21
N ARG A 219 -6.13 9.24 -16.40
CA ARG A 219 -7.25 9.21 -17.36
C ARG A 219 -8.47 8.56 -16.68
N THR A 220 -9.51 9.35 -16.54
CA THR A 220 -10.87 8.90 -16.21
C THR A 220 -11.41 7.97 -17.29
#